data_6736a7fa0fd1c436bdf6b3ce79268ef7
#
_entry.id   6736a7fa0fd1c436bdf6b3ce79268ef7
#
_cell.length_a   1.000
_cell.length_b   1.000
_cell.length_c   1.000
_cell.angle_alpha   90.00
_cell.angle_beta   90.00
_cell.angle_gamma   90.00
#
_symmetry.space_group_name_H-M   'P 1'
#
loop_
_entity.id
_entity.type
_entity.pdbx_description
1 polymer ?
#
loop_
_entity_poly.entity_id
_entity_poly.type
_entity_poly.pdbx_seq_one_letter_code
_entity_poly.pdbx_strand_id
1 'polypeptide(L)'
;MNKKDSGLKSERILDVAEELFALHGFDGVTMRQISTGANVDVALASYHFGKKLDLFYAVFHRRAELLGNTRREVLRNSLQAASGQPQTLEQIIEAFLLPLKFAQESGDPGWKNYMALLAYVMTSPVWSKTLMKDNFDKHVGEFIEALKVIFPKAREADLHWCYHYVSGALALTLAQTGRIDRLSGGKCQSSDFETAYQRMIPFMAAGFRAVCGKETIIKNR
;
A
#
# COMPACT_ATOMS: atom_id res chain seq x y z
N MET A 1 -4.26 22.18 29.63
CA MET A 1 -4.18 22.04 28.17
C MET A 1 -5.48 21.42 27.69
N ASN A 2 -6.19 22.09 26.76
CA ASN A 2 -7.52 21.66 26.32
C ASN A 2 -7.38 20.38 25.47
N LYS A 3 -8.19 19.32 25.69
CA LYS A 3 -8.14 18.02 25.01
C LYS A 3 -8.18 18.17 23.47
N LYS A 4 -8.87 19.19 22.96
CA LYS A 4 -8.95 19.51 21.53
C LYS A 4 -7.63 20.06 20.97
N ASP A 5 -6.89 20.89 21.73
CA ASP A 5 -5.59 21.45 21.32
C ASP A 5 -4.50 20.36 21.33
N SER A 6 -4.56 19.42 22.27
CA SER A 6 -3.67 18.26 22.34
C SER A 6 -3.83 17.35 21.11
N GLY A 7 -5.07 17.11 20.65
CA GLY A 7 -5.32 16.31 19.44
C GLY A 7 -4.78 16.96 18.18
N LEU A 8 -4.95 18.28 18.00
CA LEU A 8 -4.41 19.00 16.85
C LEU A 8 -2.87 18.98 16.78
N LYS A 9 -2.19 19.02 17.94
CA LYS A 9 -0.73 18.92 18.02
C LYS A 9 -0.24 17.51 17.67
N SER A 10 -0.93 16.48 18.14
CA SER A 10 -0.65 15.08 17.82
C SER A 10 -0.75 14.82 16.30
N GLU A 11 -1.81 15.28 15.66
CA GLU A 11 -1.96 15.15 14.20
C GLU A 11 -0.85 15.85 13.43
N ARG A 12 -0.48 17.08 13.80
CA ARG A 12 0.64 17.78 13.15
C ARG A 12 1.96 17.04 13.30
N ILE A 13 2.22 16.43 14.46
CA ILE A 13 3.43 15.60 14.65
C ILE A 13 3.44 14.41 13.70
N LEU A 14 2.28 13.73 13.53
CA LEU A 14 2.15 12.61 12.60
C LEU A 14 2.35 13.06 11.14
N ASP A 15 1.76 14.17 10.73
CA ASP A 15 1.87 14.68 9.36
C ASP A 15 3.32 15.05 8.99
N VAL A 16 4.01 15.78 9.88
CA VAL A 16 5.42 16.14 9.69
C VAL A 16 6.32 14.90 9.73
N ALA A 17 6.05 13.96 10.63
CA ALA A 17 6.81 12.72 10.71
C ALA A 17 6.61 11.89 9.43
N GLU A 18 5.38 11.80 8.90
CA GLU A 18 5.08 11.09 7.65
C GLU A 18 5.88 11.67 6.47
N GLU A 19 5.88 12.99 6.32
CA GLU A 19 6.65 13.68 5.27
C GLU A 19 8.15 13.42 5.40
N LEU A 20 8.71 13.61 6.59
CA LEU A 20 10.14 13.43 6.82
C LEU A 20 10.58 11.97 6.64
N PHE A 21 9.81 11.01 7.15
CA PHE A 21 10.13 9.60 6.98
C PHE A 21 9.98 9.14 5.51
N ALA A 22 9.02 9.67 4.78
CA ALA A 22 8.86 9.38 3.35
C ALA A 22 10.06 9.88 2.54
N LEU A 23 10.60 11.06 2.90
CA LEU A 23 11.69 11.69 2.16
C LEU A 23 13.07 11.15 2.54
N HIS A 24 13.32 10.88 3.83
CA HIS A 24 14.65 10.59 4.36
C HIS A 24 14.79 9.18 4.98
N GLY A 25 13.72 8.38 4.98
CA GLY A 25 13.69 7.08 5.67
C GLY A 25 13.75 7.22 7.19
N PHE A 26 13.69 6.10 7.87
CA PHE A 26 13.73 6.09 9.35
C PHE A 26 15.01 6.67 9.91
N ASP A 27 16.18 6.24 9.40
CA ASP A 27 17.48 6.61 9.98
C ASP A 27 17.86 8.05 9.71
N GLY A 28 17.38 8.64 8.60
CA GLY A 28 17.65 10.02 8.21
C GLY A 28 16.88 11.08 9.00
N VAL A 29 16.00 10.69 9.94
CA VAL A 29 15.10 11.60 10.67
C VAL A 29 15.36 11.54 12.17
N THR A 30 15.26 12.69 12.85
CA THR A 30 15.37 12.80 14.31
C THR A 30 14.07 13.35 14.92
N MET A 31 13.79 13.01 16.18
CA MET A 31 12.66 13.59 16.94
C MET A 31 12.70 15.11 16.99
N ARG A 32 13.92 15.70 17.01
CA ARG A 32 14.08 17.17 17.00
C ARG A 32 13.63 17.80 15.68
N GLN A 33 13.96 17.19 14.53
CA GLN A 33 13.48 17.67 13.22
C GLN A 33 11.96 17.63 13.13
N ILE A 34 11.36 16.50 13.57
CA ILE A 34 9.89 16.33 13.59
C ILE A 34 9.25 17.40 14.49
N SER A 35 9.75 17.57 15.71
CA SER A 35 9.20 18.53 16.67
C SER A 35 9.29 19.97 16.17
N THR A 36 10.44 20.31 15.55
CA THR A 36 10.66 21.64 14.93
C THR A 36 9.65 21.86 13.79
N GLY A 37 9.51 20.90 12.87
CA GLY A 37 8.56 21.01 11.76
C GLY A 37 7.10 21.10 12.23
N ALA A 38 6.75 20.38 13.30
CA ALA A 38 5.43 20.40 13.90
C ALA A 38 5.17 21.63 14.79
N ASN A 39 6.18 22.50 15.00
CA ASN A 39 6.13 23.63 15.93
C ASN A 39 5.67 23.23 17.33
N VAL A 40 6.36 22.23 17.89
CA VAL A 40 6.17 21.73 19.27
C VAL A 40 7.50 21.45 19.94
N ASP A 41 7.52 21.35 21.27
CA ASP A 41 8.69 20.89 22.01
C ASP A 41 8.92 19.39 21.83
N VAL A 42 10.20 18.96 21.84
CA VAL A 42 10.56 17.55 21.77
C VAL A 42 9.94 16.72 22.90
N ALA A 43 9.83 17.32 24.09
CA ALA A 43 9.17 16.69 25.24
C ALA A 43 7.70 16.38 24.96
N LEU A 44 6.97 17.27 24.25
CA LEU A 44 5.58 17.05 23.89
C LEU A 44 5.44 15.94 22.85
N ALA A 45 6.30 15.91 21.83
CA ALA A 45 6.29 14.84 20.83
C ALA A 45 6.59 13.48 21.49
N SER A 46 7.56 13.43 22.40
CA SER A 46 7.88 12.22 23.17
C SER A 46 6.79 11.81 24.14
N TYR A 47 6.06 12.77 24.70
CA TYR A 47 4.91 12.50 25.56
C TYR A 47 3.76 11.82 24.80
N HIS A 48 3.50 12.25 23.54
CA HIS A 48 2.43 11.68 22.71
C HIS A 48 2.79 10.31 22.11
N PHE A 49 4.04 10.16 21.65
CA PHE A 49 4.41 9.03 20.80
C PHE A 49 5.59 8.20 21.34
N GLY A 50 6.17 8.56 22.47
CA GLY A 50 7.32 7.83 23.01
C GLY A 50 8.60 8.08 22.21
N LYS A 51 9.25 7.01 21.79
CA LYS A 51 10.50 7.05 21.01
C LYS A 51 10.23 7.22 19.53
N LYS A 52 11.27 7.59 18.77
CA LYS A 52 11.18 7.70 17.30
C LYS A 52 10.60 6.44 16.62
N LEU A 53 10.93 5.28 17.17
CA LEU A 53 10.41 4.00 16.66
C LEU A 53 8.90 3.90 16.83
N ASP A 54 8.38 4.26 18.00
CA ASP A 54 6.95 4.23 18.29
C ASP A 54 6.17 5.21 17.40
N LEU A 55 6.75 6.41 17.18
CA LEU A 55 6.19 7.40 16.25
C LEU A 55 6.20 6.88 14.81
N PHE A 56 7.26 6.20 14.36
CA PHE A 56 7.32 5.60 13.03
C PHE A 56 6.24 4.55 12.83
N TYR A 57 6.01 3.68 13.81
CA TYR A 57 4.90 2.74 13.80
C TYR A 57 3.54 3.44 13.75
N ALA A 58 3.34 4.48 14.56
CA ALA A 58 2.08 5.25 14.59
C ALA A 58 1.79 5.90 13.23
N VAL A 59 2.79 6.52 12.60
CA VAL A 59 2.68 7.10 11.26
C VAL A 59 2.26 6.04 10.24
N PHE A 60 2.92 4.89 10.23
CA PHE A 60 2.63 3.84 9.26
C PHE A 60 1.23 3.22 9.48
N HIS A 61 0.88 2.90 10.72
CA HIS A 61 -0.41 2.29 11.08
C HIS A 61 -1.59 3.17 10.74
N ARG A 62 -1.50 4.49 10.94
CA ARG A 62 -2.58 5.45 10.71
C ARG A 62 -3.24 5.27 9.33
N ARG A 63 -2.45 5.15 8.28
CA ARG A 63 -2.95 5.00 6.92
C ARG A 63 -3.06 3.55 6.46
N ALA A 64 -2.25 2.66 7.01
CA ALA A 64 -2.33 1.24 6.73
C ALA A 64 -3.70 0.67 7.14
N GLU A 65 -4.21 1.06 8.29
CA GLU A 65 -5.53 0.65 8.79
C GLU A 65 -6.65 1.11 7.84
N LEU A 66 -6.61 2.38 7.42
CA LEU A 66 -7.60 2.92 6.48
C LEU A 66 -7.54 2.17 5.14
N LEU A 67 -6.34 1.96 4.60
CA LEU A 67 -6.14 1.22 3.36
C LEU A 67 -6.63 -0.23 3.46
N GLY A 68 -6.35 -0.89 4.58
CA GLY A 68 -6.80 -2.25 4.87
C GLY A 68 -8.33 -2.35 4.99
N ASN A 69 -8.98 -1.38 5.64
CA ASN A 69 -10.43 -1.32 5.76
C ASN A 69 -11.09 -1.13 4.38
N THR A 70 -10.60 -0.19 3.59
CA THR A 70 -11.08 0.06 2.22
C THR A 70 -10.90 -1.19 1.35
N ARG A 71 -9.78 -1.90 1.45
CA ARG A 71 -9.54 -3.14 0.70
C ARG A 71 -10.55 -4.23 1.03
N ARG A 72 -10.84 -4.44 2.31
CA ARG A 72 -11.87 -5.42 2.74
C ARG A 72 -13.26 -5.05 2.23
N GLU A 73 -13.60 -3.77 2.26
CA GLU A 73 -14.89 -3.28 1.76
C GLU A 73 -15.02 -3.47 0.25
N VAL A 74 -14.00 -3.10 -0.52
CA VAL A 74 -13.97 -3.29 -1.98
C VAL A 74 -14.10 -4.78 -2.33
N LEU A 75 -13.32 -5.65 -1.70
CA LEU A 75 -13.39 -7.10 -1.95
C LEU A 75 -14.77 -7.66 -1.62
N ARG A 76 -15.33 -7.29 -0.48
CA ARG A 76 -16.69 -7.72 -0.07
C ARG A 76 -17.76 -7.25 -1.06
N ASN A 77 -17.71 -5.97 -1.47
CA ASN A 77 -18.67 -5.41 -2.41
C ASN A 77 -18.55 -6.06 -3.79
N SER A 78 -17.33 -6.34 -4.24
CA SER A 78 -17.06 -7.06 -5.49
C SER A 78 -17.64 -8.49 -5.47
N LEU A 79 -17.49 -9.21 -4.35
CA LEU A 79 -18.09 -10.54 -4.16
C LEU A 79 -19.63 -10.49 -4.15
N GLN A 80 -20.24 -9.48 -3.53
CA GLN A 80 -21.69 -9.29 -3.50
C GLN A 80 -22.25 -8.88 -4.88
N ALA A 81 -21.58 -7.97 -5.58
CA ALA A 81 -21.99 -7.52 -6.91
C ALA A 81 -21.94 -8.62 -7.96
N ALA A 82 -21.09 -9.62 -7.78
CA ALA A 82 -21.00 -10.77 -8.66
C ALA A 82 -22.28 -11.64 -8.68
N SER A 83 -23.25 -11.43 -7.76
CA SER A 83 -24.57 -12.09 -7.76
C SER A 83 -24.48 -13.62 -7.99
N GLY A 84 -23.48 -14.26 -7.38
CA GLY A 84 -23.23 -15.70 -7.58
C GLY A 84 -22.41 -16.05 -8.84
N GLN A 85 -22.02 -15.08 -9.66
CA GLN A 85 -21.08 -15.29 -10.76
C GLN A 85 -19.65 -15.33 -10.22
N PRO A 86 -18.76 -16.21 -10.72
CA PRO A 86 -17.35 -16.21 -10.34
C PRO A 86 -16.68 -14.92 -10.78
N GLN A 87 -15.84 -14.35 -9.90
CA GLN A 87 -15.02 -13.20 -10.27
C GLN A 87 -13.99 -13.58 -11.33
N THR A 88 -13.68 -12.64 -12.21
CA THR A 88 -12.55 -12.79 -13.13
C THR A 88 -11.22 -12.48 -12.41
N LEU A 89 -10.12 -12.95 -12.97
CA LEU A 89 -8.78 -12.65 -12.46
C LEU A 89 -8.53 -11.14 -12.40
N GLU A 90 -8.94 -10.40 -13.44
CA GLU A 90 -8.81 -8.94 -13.50
C GLU A 90 -9.57 -8.25 -12.38
N GLN A 91 -10.79 -8.69 -12.08
CA GLN A 91 -11.59 -8.13 -10.97
C GLN A 91 -10.93 -8.35 -9.60
N ILE A 92 -10.32 -9.52 -9.39
CA ILE A 92 -9.59 -9.83 -8.14
C ILE A 92 -8.34 -8.93 -8.03
N ILE A 93 -7.57 -8.77 -9.12
CA ILE A 93 -6.40 -7.89 -9.15
C ILE A 93 -6.83 -6.44 -8.94
N GLU A 94 -7.89 -6.00 -9.61
CA GLU A 94 -8.45 -4.66 -9.47
C GLU A 94 -8.88 -4.38 -8.02
N ALA A 95 -9.62 -5.28 -7.40
CA ALA A 95 -10.04 -5.15 -6.00
C ALA A 95 -8.85 -5.04 -5.04
N PHE A 96 -7.73 -5.71 -5.33
CA PHE A 96 -6.51 -5.61 -4.56
C PHE A 96 -5.83 -4.24 -4.71
N LEU A 97 -5.84 -3.64 -5.90
CA LEU A 97 -5.16 -2.37 -6.22
C LEU A 97 -6.03 -1.13 -5.96
N LEU A 98 -7.36 -1.24 -6.09
CA LEU A 98 -8.31 -0.12 -6.07
C LEU A 98 -8.20 0.79 -4.82
N PRO A 99 -7.94 0.28 -3.60
CA PRO A 99 -7.75 1.13 -2.43
C PRO A 99 -6.59 2.13 -2.56
N LEU A 100 -5.54 1.76 -3.30
CA LEU A 100 -4.41 2.66 -3.58
C LEU A 100 -4.82 3.78 -4.55
N LYS A 101 -5.66 3.46 -5.53
CA LYS A 101 -6.24 4.46 -6.43
C LYS A 101 -7.10 5.46 -5.65
N PHE A 102 -8.03 5.01 -4.83
CA PHE A 102 -8.86 5.88 -3.98
C PHE A 102 -8.02 6.78 -3.07
N ALA A 103 -6.95 6.25 -2.49
CA ALA A 103 -6.03 7.02 -1.68
C ALA A 103 -5.37 8.16 -2.49
N GLN A 104 -4.92 7.88 -3.71
CA GLN A 104 -4.32 8.88 -4.60
C GLN A 104 -5.33 9.94 -5.06
N GLU A 105 -6.59 9.57 -5.29
CA GLU A 105 -7.65 10.46 -5.75
C GLU A 105 -8.32 11.26 -4.63
N SER A 106 -8.03 10.95 -3.36
CA SER A 106 -8.68 11.57 -2.18
C SER A 106 -8.44 13.07 -2.03
N GLY A 107 -7.42 13.63 -2.72
CA GLY A 107 -6.99 15.02 -2.57
C GLY A 107 -6.19 15.31 -1.29
N ASP A 108 -6.01 14.34 -0.39
CA ASP A 108 -5.15 14.47 0.79
C ASP A 108 -3.67 14.30 0.38
N PRO A 109 -2.84 15.36 0.49
CA PRO A 109 -1.44 15.32 0.06
C PRO A 109 -0.60 14.32 0.87
N GLY A 110 -0.99 13.96 2.07
CA GLY A 110 -0.30 12.96 2.91
C GLY A 110 -0.30 11.56 2.28
N TRP A 111 -1.26 11.23 1.43
CA TRP A 111 -1.23 9.95 0.72
C TRP A 111 -0.03 9.80 -0.20
N LYS A 112 0.44 10.88 -0.83
CA LYS A 112 1.67 10.83 -1.64
C LYS A 112 2.88 10.44 -0.78
N ASN A 113 3.02 11.06 0.40
CA ASN A 113 4.07 10.73 1.35
C ASN A 113 3.95 9.28 1.84
N TYR A 114 2.74 8.87 2.19
CA TYR A 114 2.49 7.50 2.63
C TYR A 114 2.80 6.45 1.55
N MET A 115 2.49 6.70 0.28
CA MET A 115 2.83 5.77 -0.81
C MET A 115 4.34 5.61 -0.96
N ALA A 116 5.11 6.69 -0.85
CA ALA A 116 6.57 6.62 -0.85
C ALA A 116 7.10 5.85 0.39
N LEU A 117 6.51 6.11 1.56
CA LEU A 117 6.84 5.39 2.79
C LEU A 117 6.47 3.90 2.71
N LEU A 118 5.33 3.56 2.12
CA LEU A 118 4.92 2.17 1.89
C LEU A 118 5.92 1.46 0.98
N ALA A 119 6.35 2.08 -0.13
CA ALA A 119 7.37 1.54 -1.01
C ALA A 119 8.71 1.31 -0.28
N TYR A 120 9.12 2.26 0.57
CA TYR A 120 10.31 2.14 1.40
C TYR A 120 10.20 0.94 2.38
N VAL A 121 9.07 0.79 3.06
CA VAL A 121 8.82 -0.32 4.00
C VAL A 121 8.77 -1.67 3.27
N MET A 122 8.09 -1.76 2.12
CA MET A 122 7.99 -2.99 1.33
C MET A 122 9.34 -3.52 0.88
N THR A 123 10.28 -2.64 0.57
CA THR A 123 11.62 -3.02 0.06
C THR A 123 12.69 -3.14 1.14
N SER A 124 12.39 -2.75 2.37
CA SER A 124 13.33 -2.81 3.49
C SER A 124 13.33 -4.19 4.16
N PRO A 125 14.48 -4.89 4.26
CA PRO A 125 14.58 -6.16 4.99
C PRO A 125 14.25 -6.03 6.49
N VAL A 126 14.41 -4.84 7.05
CA VAL A 126 14.14 -4.56 8.48
C VAL A 126 12.65 -4.35 8.70
N TRP A 127 12.04 -3.41 7.96
CA TRP A 127 10.67 -2.95 8.20
C TRP A 127 9.61 -3.89 7.66
N SER A 128 9.91 -4.61 6.55
CA SER A 128 8.93 -5.50 5.95
C SER A 128 8.55 -6.66 6.87
N LYS A 129 9.47 -7.16 7.69
CA LYS A 129 9.20 -8.27 8.63
C LYS A 129 8.19 -7.94 9.73
N THR A 130 8.06 -6.67 10.08
CA THR A 130 7.15 -6.22 11.15
C THR A 130 5.98 -5.47 10.56
N LEU A 131 6.21 -4.32 9.92
CA LEU A 131 5.15 -3.44 9.45
C LEU A 131 4.28 -4.06 8.35
N MET A 132 4.86 -4.79 7.39
CA MET A 132 4.05 -5.46 6.36
C MET A 132 3.25 -6.60 6.96
N LYS A 133 3.87 -7.43 7.81
CA LYS A 133 3.22 -8.53 8.50
C LYS A 133 2.00 -8.05 9.30
N ASP A 134 2.20 -7.05 10.15
CA ASP A 134 1.17 -6.63 11.10
C ASP A 134 0.01 -5.90 10.41
N ASN A 135 0.25 -5.26 9.25
CA ASN A 135 -0.75 -4.44 8.58
C ASN A 135 -1.35 -5.09 7.33
N PHE A 136 -0.63 -5.95 6.61
CA PHE A 136 -1.03 -6.38 5.27
C PHE A 136 -1.09 -7.88 5.05
N ASP A 137 -0.36 -8.73 5.79
CA ASP A 137 -0.30 -10.17 5.51
C ASP A 137 -1.66 -10.84 5.52
N LYS A 138 -2.58 -10.40 6.37
CA LYS A 138 -3.96 -10.91 6.37
C LYS A 138 -4.66 -10.64 5.03
N HIS A 139 -4.52 -9.43 4.50
CA HIS A 139 -5.15 -9.05 3.22
C HIS A 139 -4.49 -9.74 2.04
N VAL A 140 -3.18 -9.99 2.14
CA VAL A 140 -2.45 -10.79 1.16
C VAL A 140 -2.95 -12.24 1.18
N GLY A 141 -3.18 -12.81 2.35
CA GLY A 141 -3.79 -14.13 2.50
C GLY A 141 -5.16 -14.22 1.81
N GLU A 142 -6.04 -13.23 2.05
CA GLU A 142 -7.36 -13.15 1.40
C GLU A 142 -7.25 -13.07 -0.13
N PHE A 143 -6.28 -12.31 -0.65
CA PHE A 143 -5.99 -12.23 -2.08
C PHE A 143 -5.50 -13.56 -2.65
N ILE A 144 -4.57 -14.24 -1.98
CA ILE A 144 -4.08 -15.57 -2.39
C ILE A 144 -5.20 -16.58 -2.40
N GLU A 145 -6.09 -16.61 -1.40
CA GLU A 145 -7.24 -17.51 -1.38
C GLU A 145 -8.21 -17.25 -2.56
N ALA A 146 -8.45 -15.99 -2.91
CA ALA A 146 -9.25 -15.66 -4.09
C ALA A 146 -8.57 -16.16 -5.39
N LEU A 147 -7.26 -16.06 -5.50
CA LEU A 147 -6.48 -16.59 -6.64
C LEU A 147 -6.52 -18.13 -6.70
N LYS A 148 -6.55 -18.86 -5.57
CA LYS A 148 -6.70 -20.33 -5.54
C LYS A 148 -8.03 -20.78 -6.16
N VAL A 149 -9.08 -19.98 -6.03
CA VAL A 149 -10.37 -20.27 -6.70
C VAL A 149 -10.24 -20.19 -8.23
N ILE A 150 -9.50 -19.20 -8.73
CA ILE A 150 -9.25 -19.02 -10.17
C ILE A 150 -8.30 -20.10 -10.72
N PHE A 151 -7.27 -20.45 -9.95
CA PHE A 151 -6.22 -21.38 -10.34
C PHE A 151 -6.14 -22.61 -9.41
N PRO A 152 -7.18 -23.46 -9.36
CA PRO A 152 -7.25 -24.57 -8.38
C PRO A 152 -6.19 -25.65 -8.59
N LYS A 153 -5.50 -25.65 -9.73
CA LYS A 153 -4.42 -26.59 -10.05
C LYS A 153 -3.02 -25.96 -9.96
N ALA A 154 -2.94 -24.66 -9.64
CA ALA A 154 -1.66 -23.99 -9.48
C ALA A 154 -0.93 -24.51 -8.23
N ARG A 155 0.38 -24.60 -8.30
CA ARG A 155 1.18 -24.82 -7.10
C ARG A 155 1.10 -23.56 -6.22
N GLU A 156 0.93 -23.73 -4.94
CA GLU A 156 0.83 -22.61 -4.00
C GLU A 156 2.07 -21.68 -4.07
N ALA A 157 3.25 -22.27 -4.28
CA ALA A 157 4.48 -21.51 -4.47
C ALA A 157 4.42 -20.57 -5.69
N ASP A 158 3.76 -20.97 -6.78
CA ASP A 158 3.64 -20.14 -7.99
C ASP A 158 2.73 -18.92 -7.74
N LEU A 159 1.65 -19.09 -6.96
CA LEU A 159 0.79 -17.99 -6.55
C LEU A 159 1.55 -16.96 -5.69
N HIS A 160 2.36 -17.45 -4.74
CA HIS A 160 3.20 -16.58 -3.89
C HIS A 160 4.29 -15.86 -4.69
N TRP A 161 4.92 -16.52 -5.67
CA TRP A 161 5.88 -15.87 -6.55
C TRP A 161 5.23 -14.80 -7.42
N CYS A 162 4.05 -15.07 -7.99
CA CYS A 162 3.30 -14.07 -8.74
C CYS A 162 2.94 -12.86 -7.86
N TYR A 163 2.45 -13.11 -6.62
CA TYR A 163 2.23 -12.04 -5.66
C TYR A 163 3.51 -11.24 -5.35
N HIS A 164 4.65 -11.90 -5.21
CA HIS A 164 5.93 -11.23 -4.99
C HIS A 164 6.28 -10.29 -6.15
N TYR A 165 6.05 -10.71 -7.39
CA TYR A 165 6.26 -9.85 -8.57
C TYR A 165 5.27 -8.68 -8.62
N VAL A 166 4.01 -8.90 -8.25
CA VAL A 166 3.01 -7.84 -8.06
C VAL A 166 3.50 -6.82 -7.05
N SER A 167 3.99 -7.28 -5.91
CA SER A 167 4.52 -6.41 -4.83
C SER A 167 5.72 -5.59 -5.30
N GLY A 168 6.64 -6.19 -6.07
CA GLY A 168 7.80 -5.49 -6.64
C GLY A 168 7.40 -4.40 -7.64
N ALA A 169 6.48 -4.73 -8.56
CA ALA A 169 5.94 -3.75 -9.52
C ALA A 169 5.24 -2.59 -8.79
N LEU A 170 4.44 -2.92 -7.77
CA LEU A 170 3.72 -1.95 -6.97
C LEU A 170 4.68 -1.04 -6.20
N ALA A 171 5.67 -1.60 -5.50
CA ALA A 171 6.65 -0.83 -4.75
C ALA A 171 7.39 0.18 -5.64
N LEU A 172 7.82 -0.21 -6.83
CA LEU A 172 8.49 0.69 -7.76
C LEU A 172 7.55 1.78 -8.30
N THR A 173 6.28 1.44 -8.55
CA THR A 173 5.26 2.42 -8.99
C THR A 173 4.97 3.45 -7.90
N LEU A 174 4.80 3.00 -6.65
CA LEU A 174 4.51 3.89 -5.51
C LEU A 174 5.70 4.80 -5.14
N ALA A 175 6.94 4.33 -5.36
CA ALA A 175 8.15 5.09 -5.10
C ALA A 175 8.31 6.32 -6.01
N GLN A 176 7.65 6.37 -7.17
CA GLN A 176 7.65 7.51 -8.12
C GLN A 176 9.05 8.09 -8.36
N THR A 177 10.02 7.23 -8.67
CA THR A 177 11.46 7.58 -8.70
C THR A 177 11.85 8.51 -9.86
N GLY A 178 10.95 8.82 -10.80
CA GLY A 178 11.27 9.56 -12.02
C GLY A 178 12.11 8.76 -13.03
N ARG A 179 12.45 7.49 -12.72
CA ARG A 179 13.32 6.69 -13.60
C ARG A 179 12.65 6.37 -14.92
N ILE A 180 11.36 6.02 -14.91
CA ILE A 180 10.60 5.72 -16.14
C ILE A 180 10.45 6.97 -17.01
N ASP A 181 10.28 8.15 -16.40
CA ASP A 181 10.17 9.43 -17.12
C ASP A 181 11.39 9.64 -18.00
N ARG A 182 12.56 9.48 -17.42
CA ARG A 182 13.84 9.63 -18.11
C ARG A 182 14.07 8.55 -19.17
N LEU A 183 13.82 7.27 -18.83
CA LEU A 183 14.05 6.14 -19.75
C LEU A 183 13.11 6.19 -20.97
N SER A 184 11.90 6.70 -20.81
CA SER A 184 10.91 6.82 -21.89
C SER A 184 11.07 8.10 -22.72
N GLY A 185 12.03 8.98 -22.38
CA GLY A 185 12.12 10.30 -23.00
C GLY A 185 10.89 11.17 -22.74
N GLY A 186 10.28 11.06 -21.55
CA GLY A 186 9.10 11.82 -21.15
C GLY A 186 7.75 11.24 -21.64
N LYS A 187 7.76 10.09 -22.33
CA LYS A 187 6.51 9.45 -22.80
C LYS A 187 5.71 8.80 -21.68
N CYS A 188 6.35 8.45 -20.57
CA CYS A 188 5.74 7.94 -19.37
C CYS A 188 6.08 8.86 -18.19
N GLN A 189 5.14 9.04 -17.27
CA GLN A 189 5.31 9.85 -16.07
C GLN A 189 5.16 8.95 -14.85
N SER A 190 6.16 8.89 -13.96
CA SER A 190 6.08 8.09 -12.73
C SER A 190 5.01 8.60 -11.76
N SER A 191 4.60 9.86 -11.89
CA SER A 191 3.51 10.47 -11.12
C SER A 191 2.11 10.18 -11.68
N ASP A 192 2.00 9.64 -12.90
CA ASP A 192 0.72 9.25 -13.51
C ASP A 192 0.28 7.88 -13.00
N PHE A 193 -0.24 7.87 -11.80
CA PHE A 193 -0.69 6.64 -11.13
C PHE A 193 -1.87 6.00 -11.87
N GLU A 194 -2.79 6.79 -12.42
CA GLU A 194 -3.94 6.26 -13.16
C GLU A 194 -3.49 5.43 -14.36
N THR A 195 -2.60 5.97 -15.17
CA THR A 195 -2.03 5.23 -16.30
C THR A 195 -1.27 3.97 -15.87
N ALA A 196 -0.49 4.05 -14.78
CA ALA A 196 0.20 2.89 -14.21
C ALA A 196 -0.81 1.83 -13.74
N TYR A 197 -1.83 2.23 -12.99
CA TYR A 197 -2.90 1.37 -12.49
C TYR A 197 -3.61 0.61 -13.61
N GLN A 198 -4.06 1.31 -14.65
CA GLN A 198 -4.74 0.70 -15.78
C GLN A 198 -3.89 -0.33 -16.54
N ARG A 199 -2.57 -0.13 -16.59
CA ARG A 199 -1.64 -1.05 -17.26
C ARG A 199 -1.21 -2.21 -16.38
N MET A 200 -1.17 -2.02 -15.07
CA MET A 200 -0.79 -3.07 -14.13
C MET A 200 -1.78 -4.24 -14.14
N ILE A 201 -3.08 -3.98 -14.22
CA ILE A 201 -4.11 -5.03 -14.17
C ILE A 201 -3.89 -6.08 -15.28
N PRO A 202 -3.91 -5.73 -16.58
CA PRO A 202 -3.70 -6.73 -17.65
C PRO A 202 -2.29 -7.34 -17.64
N PHE A 203 -1.26 -6.57 -17.25
CA PHE A 203 0.11 -7.07 -17.13
C PHE A 203 0.22 -8.17 -16.06
N MET A 204 -0.34 -7.92 -14.87
CA MET A 204 -0.36 -8.89 -13.78
C MET A 204 -1.21 -10.11 -14.13
N ALA A 205 -2.40 -9.90 -14.72
CA ALA A 205 -3.27 -11.00 -15.13
C ALA A 205 -2.57 -11.93 -16.14
N ALA A 206 -1.86 -11.38 -17.13
CA ALA A 206 -1.07 -12.16 -18.07
C ALA A 206 0.04 -12.95 -17.36
N GLY A 207 0.72 -12.36 -16.38
CA GLY A 207 1.74 -13.01 -15.56
C GLY A 207 1.19 -14.19 -14.77
N PHE A 208 0.07 -14.01 -14.09
CA PHE A 208 -0.60 -15.10 -13.37
C PHE A 208 -1.00 -16.24 -14.30
N ARG A 209 -1.61 -15.95 -15.45
CA ARG A 209 -1.97 -16.98 -16.45
C ARG A 209 -0.76 -17.74 -16.97
N ALA A 210 0.34 -17.05 -17.20
CA ALA A 210 1.58 -17.67 -17.71
C ALA A 210 2.24 -18.62 -16.69
N VAL A 211 2.22 -18.24 -15.40
CA VAL A 211 2.91 -18.98 -14.34
C VAL A 211 2.01 -20.02 -13.67
N CYS A 212 0.76 -19.67 -13.38
CA CYS A 212 -0.18 -20.52 -12.65
C CYS A 212 -1.02 -21.44 -13.56
N GLY A 213 -0.94 -21.26 -14.88
CA GLY A 213 -1.67 -22.05 -15.87
C GLY A 213 -3.02 -21.48 -16.24
N LYS A 214 -3.85 -22.31 -16.91
CA LYS A 214 -5.17 -21.87 -17.40
C LYS A 214 -6.15 -21.73 -16.23
N GLU A 215 -6.92 -20.63 -16.27
CA GLU A 215 -8.04 -20.41 -15.36
C GLU A 215 -9.08 -21.53 -15.47
N THR A 216 -9.66 -21.91 -14.34
CA THR A 216 -10.84 -22.77 -14.35
C THR A 216 -12.08 -21.88 -14.47
N ILE A 217 -12.72 -21.91 -15.64
CA ILE A 217 -14.04 -21.31 -15.81
C ILE A 217 -15.01 -22.22 -15.07
N ILE A 218 -15.45 -21.81 -13.89
CA ILE A 218 -16.50 -22.50 -13.15
C ILE A 218 -17.80 -22.23 -13.90
N LYS A 219 -18.18 -23.17 -14.79
CA LYS A 219 -19.53 -23.19 -15.34
C LYS A 219 -20.45 -23.69 -14.22
N ASN A 220 -21.27 -22.80 -13.68
CA ASN A 220 -22.36 -23.23 -12.79
C ASN A 220 -23.25 -24.23 -13.56
N ARG A 221 -23.37 -25.43 -13.00
CA ARG A 221 -24.43 -26.39 -13.37
C ARG A 221 -25.70 -26.04 -12.62
#